data_8f358b4f69e6ad4026345b51a3a6b661
#
_entry.id   8f358b4f69e6ad4026345b51a3a6b661
#
_cell.length_a   1.000
_cell.length_b   1.000
_cell.length_c   1.000
_cell.angle_alpha   90.00
_cell.angle_beta   90.00
_cell.angle_gamma   90.00
#
_symmetry.space_group_name_H-M   'P 1'
#
loop_
_entity.id
_entity.type
_entity.pdbx_description
1 polymer ?
#
loop_
_entity_poly.entity_id
_entity_poly.type
_entity_poly.pdbx_seq_one_letter_code
_entity_poly.pdbx_strand_id
1 'polypeptide(L)'
;MRYLLSIFPVYTRLIRTTSLVIICALSALVGRAQTDVENVLTMGRIALAYDDYVTAIQYFNRVIEARPSMAEAYYYRADAKARLEDYNSAIEDLSKAIHLNPFRLEFYELRGVCLGQNRNFLAAITDYDYVLRHNRWHQNVRFNKIISQIQLKDYENATHAADSFITHWPNFSKVYLAKVEISLAQKDTISALSWADTLLKLTPQDANMWNFKGQYALRHKNYAEADSFLTKAVLFLPNDADSYLMRAAVRHGLRRYDDAIRDYDEVIRIIPQHFVAHYNRGLLRSFVGDDNRAIEDFDFVLNKEADNTLAVYNRAILKERVGDYNGAIKDYSTLIHIYPRFWAGYASRARIYRKIGKLNAALSDETRVQRAELDFFFTKPKLGRIKKVNTKSEHELERYQQLAEETNDTLRVRLTATAGRIQNKKVERVFLPMFRVTVLGNSVDAYQSILYLPTSSTLNLHNAVVSAESKAEIIAETQLRLWLSEQNPEHKVLLLSQKAFSLIDSSPEKALELLQRTKTLQPESAMVHYNIGCVLAALGKLSEAELAFSQAIALDDRMPEAFFNRAVAALLQNNNVKAISDLSKAGELGLYRAYSLIKQAQKQQTK
;
A
#
# COMPACT_ATOMS: atom_id res chain seq x y z
N MET A 1 -38.17 72.08 38.03
CA MET A 1 -36.81 71.95 37.41
C MET A 1 -35.73 71.36 38.37
N ARG A 2 -35.82 71.53 39.69
CA ARG A 2 -34.84 70.93 40.63
C ARG A 2 -34.98 69.40 40.85
N TYR A 3 -36.12 68.77 40.60
CA TYR A 3 -36.33 67.32 40.75
C TYR A 3 -35.79 66.50 39.60
N LEU A 4 -35.66 67.04 38.40
CA LEU A 4 -35.10 66.38 37.22
C LEU A 4 -33.58 66.31 37.25
N LEU A 5 -32.89 67.18 37.94
CA LEU A 5 -31.43 67.23 38.02
C LEU A 5 -30.86 66.22 39.08
N SER A 6 -31.66 65.71 40.01
CA SER A 6 -31.23 64.73 41.01
C SER A 6 -31.34 63.24 40.52
N ILE A 7 -32.09 63.00 39.44
CA ILE A 7 -32.32 61.63 38.90
C ILE A 7 -31.24 61.25 37.86
N PHE A 8 -30.65 62.23 37.17
CA PHE A 8 -29.64 62.01 36.12
C PHE A 8 -28.36 61.26 36.59
N PRO A 9 -27.77 61.54 37.78
CA PRO A 9 -26.58 60.84 38.26
C PRO A 9 -26.86 59.38 38.70
N VAL A 10 -28.10 59.08 39.09
CA VAL A 10 -28.51 57.71 39.49
C VAL A 10 -28.67 56.81 38.25
N TYR A 11 -29.30 57.33 37.22
CA TYR A 11 -29.45 56.62 35.93
C TYR A 11 -28.09 56.37 35.24
N THR A 12 -27.18 57.32 35.24
CA THR A 12 -25.86 57.13 34.65
C THR A 12 -24.99 56.17 35.46
N ARG A 13 -25.14 56.09 36.79
CA ARG A 13 -24.52 55.05 37.63
C ARG A 13 -25.12 53.69 37.37
N LEU A 14 -26.43 53.56 37.23
CA LEU A 14 -27.12 52.28 36.97
C LEU A 14 -26.72 51.72 35.57
N ILE A 15 -26.67 52.57 34.53
CA ILE A 15 -26.21 52.19 33.20
C ILE A 15 -24.75 51.75 33.20
N ARG A 16 -23.87 52.44 33.93
CA ARG A 16 -22.45 52.04 34.06
C ARG A 16 -22.27 50.73 34.81
N THR A 17 -23.03 50.48 35.87
CA THR A 17 -22.94 49.24 36.62
C THR A 17 -23.53 48.08 35.85
N THR A 18 -24.67 48.23 35.16
CA THR A 18 -25.23 47.20 34.30
C THR A 18 -24.33 46.86 33.08
N SER A 19 -23.74 47.87 32.46
CA SER A 19 -22.76 47.67 31.37
C SER A 19 -21.51 46.93 31.87
N LEU A 20 -21.01 47.24 33.06
CA LEU A 20 -19.86 46.57 33.65
C LEU A 20 -20.18 45.08 33.97
N VAL A 21 -21.36 44.81 34.52
CA VAL A 21 -21.83 43.44 34.81
C VAL A 21 -22.02 42.64 33.55
N ILE A 22 -22.55 43.23 32.47
CA ILE A 22 -22.70 42.59 31.16
C ILE A 22 -21.31 42.29 30.55
N ILE A 23 -20.37 43.23 30.62
CA ILE A 23 -19.00 43.03 30.15
C ILE A 23 -18.30 41.92 30.95
N CYS A 24 -18.45 41.92 32.29
CA CYS A 24 -17.89 40.85 33.12
C CYS A 24 -18.55 39.48 32.85
N ALA A 25 -19.86 39.43 32.63
CA ALA A 25 -20.57 38.21 32.28
C ALA A 25 -20.17 37.69 30.91
N LEU A 26 -20.03 38.60 29.92
CA LEU A 26 -19.54 38.25 28.58
C LEU A 26 -18.08 37.78 28.63
N SER A 27 -17.21 38.43 29.41
CA SER A 27 -15.81 38.00 29.57
C SER A 27 -15.70 36.64 30.30
N ALA A 28 -16.57 36.36 31.26
CA ALA A 28 -16.63 35.05 31.95
C ALA A 28 -17.15 33.93 31.00
N LEU A 29 -18.12 34.23 30.12
CA LEU A 29 -18.61 33.30 29.11
C LEU A 29 -17.54 33.02 28.03
N VAL A 30 -16.84 34.05 27.58
CA VAL A 30 -15.71 33.92 26.65
C VAL A 30 -14.57 33.14 27.32
N GLY A 31 -14.26 33.38 28.57
CA GLY A 31 -13.25 32.63 29.33
C GLY A 31 -13.59 31.13 29.48
N ARG A 32 -14.87 30.79 29.71
CA ARG A 32 -15.31 29.38 29.76
C ARG A 32 -15.24 28.70 28.39
N ALA A 33 -15.67 29.37 27.33
CA ALA A 33 -15.56 28.86 25.99
C ALA A 33 -14.09 28.67 25.56
N GLN A 34 -13.18 29.54 26.04
CA GLN A 34 -11.76 29.44 25.77
C GLN A 34 -11.09 28.26 26.46
N THR A 35 -11.42 28.02 27.74
CA THR A 35 -10.91 26.86 28.50
C THR A 35 -11.42 25.54 27.92
N ASP A 36 -12.63 25.52 27.39
CA ASP A 36 -13.19 24.31 26.77
C ASP A 36 -12.46 23.95 25.48
N VAL A 37 -12.17 24.92 24.61
CA VAL A 37 -11.42 24.70 23.37
C VAL A 37 -9.98 24.22 23.64
N GLU A 38 -9.29 24.77 24.64
CA GLU A 38 -7.95 24.35 25.02
C GLU A 38 -7.93 22.91 25.60
N ASN A 39 -8.97 22.55 26.36
CA ASN A 39 -9.15 21.19 26.85
C ASN A 39 -9.35 20.20 25.69
N VAL A 40 -10.20 20.54 24.71
CA VAL A 40 -10.45 19.70 23.52
C VAL A 40 -9.16 19.56 22.69
N LEU A 41 -8.39 20.63 22.50
CA LEU A 41 -7.08 20.58 21.85
C LEU A 41 -6.13 19.62 22.57
N THR A 42 -6.11 19.71 23.89
CA THR A 42 -5.27 18.84 24.73
C THR A 42 -5.68 17.37 24.61
N MET A 43 -6.98 17.07 24.59
CA MET A 43 -7.49 15.71 24.37
C MET A 43 -7.07 15.19 22.98
N GLY A 44 -7.14 16.03 21.96
CA GLY A 44 -6.64 15.68 20.62
C GLY A 44 -5.14 15.36 20.61
N ARG A 45 -4.33 16.13 21.33
CA ARG A 45 -2.88 15.87 21.47
C ARG A 45 -2.59 14.58 22.24
N ILE A 46 -3.38 14.28 23.27
CA ILE A 46 -3.29 13.02 24.02
C ILE A 46 -3.60 11.84 23.08
N ALA A 47 -4.72 11.90 22.35
CA ALA A 47 -5.08 10.87 21.37
C ALA A 47 -3.97 10.66 20.32
N LEU A 48 -3.37 11.75 19.82
CA LEU A 48 -2.23 11.72 18.90
C LEU A 48 -1.01 11.02 19.50
N ALA A 49 -0.72 11.26 20.78
CA ALA A 49 0.41 10.65 21.49
C ALA A 49 0.21 9.14 21.75
N TYR A 50 -1.03 8.68 21.82
CA TYR A 50 -1.39 7.26 21.93
C TYR A 50 -1.65 6.58 20.58
N ASP A 51 -1.24 7.20 19.45
CA ASP A 51 -1.40 6.70 18.09
C ASP A 51 -2.88 6.52 17.66
N ASP A 52 -3.84 7.12 18.38
CA ASP A 52 -5.24 7.15 17.98
C ASP A 52 -5.50 8.39 17.11
N TYR A 53 -5.01 8.29 15.86
CA TYR A 53 -5.02 9.39 14.91
C TYR A 53 -6.44 9.82 14.50
N VAL A 54 -7.37 8.88 14.45
CA VAL A 54 -8.75 9.16 14.05
C VAL A 54 -9.48 9.96 15.09
N THR A 55 -9.40 9.55 16.36
CA THR A 55 -9.96 10.30 17.49
C THR A 55 -9.30 11.67 17.63
N ALA A 56 -7.97 11.75 17.39
CA ALA A 56 -7.26 13.03 17.38
C ALA A 56 -7.84 13.99 16.32
N ILE A 57 -8.06 13.53 15.08
CA ILE A 57 -8.67 14.31 14.01
C ILE A 57 -10.05 14.84 14.42
N GLN A 58 -10.89 14.01 15.05
CA GLN A 58 -12.22 14.44 15.52
C GLN A 58 -12.14 15.57 16.56
N TYR A 59 -11.20 15.47 17.51
CA TYR A 59 -10.98 16.55 18.48
C TYR A 59 -10.51 17.83 17.79
N PHE A 60 -9.54 17.73 16.85
CA PHE A 60 -9.05 18.89 16.13
C PHE A 60 -10.11 19.52 15.21
N ASN A 61 -11.02 18.72 14.63
CA ASN A 61 -12.16 19.24 13.90
C ASN A 61 -13.05 20.13 14.78
N ARG A 62 -13.38 19.66 16.01
CA ARG A 62 -14.16 20.46 16.97
C ARG A 62 -13.46 21.76 17.34
N VAL A 63 -12.12 21.71 17.52
CA VAL A 63 -11.33 22.91 17.79
C VAL A 63 -11.39 23.88 16.60
N ILE A 64 -11.25 23.40 15.38
CA ILE A 64 -11.29 24.21 14.14
C ILE A 64 -12.69 24.80 13.93
N GLU A 65 -13.75 24.05 14.20
CA GLU A 65 -15.14 24.56 14.14
C GLU A 65 -15.37 25.68 15.14
N ALA A 66 -14.89 25.52 16.37
CA ALA A 66 -15.04 26.52 17.44
C ALA A 66 -14.11 27.72 17.24
N ARG A 67 -12.92 27.51 16.68
CA ARG A 67 -11.88 28.52 16.51
C ARG A 67 -11.11 28.35 15.19
N PRO A 68 -11.69 28.78 14.05
CA PRO A 68 -11.07 28.60 12.72
C PRO A 68 -9.73 29.33 12.51
N SER A 69 -9.39 30.26 13.41
CA SER A 69 -8.12 31.00 13.39
C SER A 69 -6.98 30.34 14.18
N MET A 70 -7.22 29.19 14.82
CA MET A 70 -6.21 28.50 15.63
C MET A 70 -5.28 27.65 14.74
N ALA A 71 -4.12 28.19 14.40
CA ALA A 71 -3.15 27.53 13.52
C ALA A 71 -2.69 26.15 14.02
N GLU A 72 -2.52 25.99 15.35
CA GLU A 72 -2.08 24.77 15.99
C GLU A 72 -3.06 23.60 15.77
N ALA A 73 -4.36 23.87 15.69
CA ALA A 73 -5.35 22.83 15.46
C ALA A 73 -5.20 22.21 14.05
N TYR A 74 -4.96 23.03 13.04
CA TYR A 74 -4.66 22.56 11.68
C TYR A 74 -3.34 21.79 11.63
N TYR A 75 -2.30 22.26 12.33
CA TYR A 75 -1.02 21.59 12.41
C TYR A 75 -1.13 20.18 13.01
N TYR A 76 -1.80 20.05 14.18
CA TYR A 76 -1.95 18.75 14.81
C TYR A 76 -2.87 17.82 14.01
N ARG A 77 -3.90 18.37 13.35
CA ARG A 77 -4.74 17.56 12.45
C ARG A 77 -3.93 17.06 11.25
N ALA A 78 -3.06 17.90 10.70
CA ALA A 78 -2.15 17.51 9.63
C ALA A 78 -1.14 16.44 10.07
N ASP A 79 -0.60 16.51 11.28
CA ASP A 79 0.29 15.47 11.82
C ASP A 79 -0.44 14.13 11.93
N ALA A 80 -1.69 14.13 12.44
CA ALA A 80 -2.51 12.93 12.50
C ALA A 80 -2.78 12.34 11.10
N LYS A 81 -3.13 13.20 10.11
CA LYS A 81 -3.34 12.79 8.71
C LYS A 81 -2.06 12.26 8.07
N ALA A 82 -0.93 12.91 8.30
CA ALA A 82 0.37 12.47 7.78
C ALA A 82 0.75 11.09 8.31
N ARG A 83 0.46 10.79 9.58
CA ARG A 83 0.68 9.45 10.17
C ARG A 83 -0.27 8.38 9.62
N LEU A 84 -1.44 8.80 9.10
CA LEU A 84 -2.36 7.94 8.33
C LEU A 84 -1.99 7.86 6.85
N GLU A 85 -0.87 8.47 6.43
CA GLU A 85 -0.38 8.56 5.05
C GLU A 85 -1.29 9.40 4.13
N ASP A 86 -2.19 10.23 4.68
CA ASP A 86 -2.99 11.20 3.92
C ASP A 86 -2.22 12.52 3.75
N TYR A 87 -1.19 12.46 2.92
CA TYR A 87 -0.28 13.59 2.75
C TYR A 87 -0.92 14.79 2.04
N ASN A 88 -1.85 14.57 1.12
CA ASN A 88 -2.50 15.67 0.39
C ASN A 88 -3.27 16.59 1.33
N SER A 89 -4.15 16.03 2.15
CA SER A 89 -4.94 16.83 3.08
C SER A 89 -4.12 17.35 4.25
N ALA A 90 -3.03 16.66 4.61
CA ALA A 90 -2.06 17.20 5.56
C ALA A 90 -1.37 18.47 5.01
N ILE A 91 -1.02 18.50 3.71
CA ILE A 91 -0.43 19.68 3.05
C ILE A 91 -1.42 20.85 3.00
N GLU A 92 -2.71 20.59 2.76
CA GLU A 92 -3.76 21.61 2.79
C GLU A 92 -3.90 22.23 4.19
N ASP A 93 -4.01 21.39 5.22
CA ASP A 93 -4.08 21.84 6.62
C ASP A 93 -2.84 22.64 7.02
N LEU A 94 -1.64 22.18 6.67
CA LEU A 94 -0.40 22.89 6.96
C LEU A 94 -0.30 24.20 6.20
N SER A 95 -0.79 24.27 4.97
CA SER A 95 -0.84 25.51 4.21
C SER A 95 -1.77 26.52 4.88
N LYS A 96 -2.90 26.05 5.45
CA LYS A 96 -3.79 26.88 6.24
C LYS A 96 -3.14 27.32 7.56
N ALA A 97 -2.44 26.41 8.26
CA ALA A 97 -1.70 26.73 9.49
C ALA A 97 -0.63 27.81 9.24
N ILE A 98 0.14 27.69 8.15
CA ILE A 98 1.15 28.68 7.73
C ILE A 98 0.52 30.03 7.39
N HIS A 99 -0.62 30.03 6.69
CA HIS A 99 -1.34 31.27 6.41
C HIS A 99 -1.79 31.99 7.68
N LEU A 100 -2.22 31.24 8.70
CA LEU A 100 -2.65 31.79 9.99
C LEU A 100 -1.47 32.23 10.86
N ASN A 101 -0.36 31.49 10.84
CA ASN A 101 0.84 31.83 11.61
C ASN A 101 2.11 31.45 10.82
N PRO A 102 2.66 32.37 9.99
CA PRO A 102 3.80 32.08 9.12
C PRO A 102 5.15 32.00 9.86
N PHE A 103 5.21 32.27 11.16
CA PHE A 103 6.47 32.31 11.91
C PHE A 103 6.81 30.97 12.58
N ARG A 104 5.91 30.00 12.55
CA ARG A 104 6.12 28.67 13.17
C ARG A 104 6.85 27.76 12.18
N LEU A 105 8.12 27.51 12.47
CA LEU A 105 8.99 26.71 11.60
C LEU A 105 8.55 25.25 11.49
N GLU A 106 7.94 24.71 12.53
CA GLU A 106 7.43 23.34 12.58
C GLU A 106 6.37 23.06 11.51
N PHE A 107 5.61 24.08 11.10
CA PHE A 107 4.60 23.94 10.06
C PHE A 107 5.22 23.68 8.69
N TYR A 108 6.29 24.43 8.38
CA TYR A 108 7.06 24.22 7.14
C TYR A 108 7.83 22.91 7.17
N GLU A 109 8.42 22.54 8.32
CA GLU A 109 9.10 21.26 8.46
C GLU A 109 8.18 20.09 8.14
N LEU A 110 7.01 20.03 8.78
CA LEU A 110 6.04 18.96 8.56
C LEU A 110 5.47 18.99 7.14
N ARG A 111 5.19 20.20 6.58
CA ARG A 111 4.72 20.32 5.19
C ARG A 111 5.78 19.86 4.20
N GLY A 112 7.04 20.20 4.41
CA GLY A 112 8.15 19.69 3.61
C GLY A 112 8.26 18.17 3.65
N VAL A 113 8.07 17.55 4.82
CA VAL A 113 8.00 16.07 4.94
C VAL A 113 6.83 15.50 4.15
N CYS A 114 5.63 16.05 4.30
CA CYS A 114 4.44 15.60 3.56
C CYS A 114 4.60 15.78 2.04
N LEU A 115 5.16 16.91 1.60
CA LEU A 115 5.47 17.17 0.19
C LEU A 115 6.49 16.16 -0.36
N GLY A 116 7.52 15.83 0.41
CA GLY A 116 8.50 14.80 0.05
C GLY A 116 7.88 13.42 -0.10
N GLN A 117 7.00 13.01 0.83
CA GLN A 117 6.26 11.75 0.74
C GLN A 117 5.30 11.72 -0.46
N ASN A 118 4.74 12.88 -0.80
CA ASN A 118 3.90 13.07 -1.99
C ASN A 118 4.71 13.29 -3.29
N ARG A 119 6.03 13.07 -3.26
CA ARG A 119 6.98 13.23 -4.37
C ARG A 119 7.10 14.65 -4.95
N ASN A 120 6.60 15.66 -4.26
CA ASN A 120 6.81 17.05 -4.63
C ASN A 120 8.09 17.61 -3.99
N PHE A 121 9.22 17.07 -4.41
CA PHE A 121 10.52 17.34 -3.78
C PHE A 121 10.98 18.80 -3.92
N LEU A 122 10.62 19.49 -5.02
CA LEU A 122 10.96 20.92 -5.21
C LEU A 122 10.27 21.81 -4.19
N ALA A 123 8.97 21.58 -3.97
CA ALA A 123 8.23 22.32 -2.95
C ALA A 123 8.73 21.99 -1.55
N ALA A 124 9.07 20.70 -1.28
CA ALA A 124 9.67 20.28 -0.01
C ALA A 124 10.99 21.03 0.27
N ILE A 125 11.88 21.13 -0.73
CA ILE A 125 13.15 21.87 -0.61
C ILE A 125 12.89 23.35 -0.29
N THR A 126 11.88 23.95 -0.92
CA THR A 126 11.51 25.36 -0.64
C THR A 126 11.12 25.57 0.82
N ASP A 127 10.33 24.67 1.38
CA ASP A 127 9.95 24.71 2.81
C ASP A 127 11.16 24.48 3.72
N TYR A 128 12.01 23.50 3.39
CA TYR A 128 13.24 23.24 4.15
C TYR A 128 14.20 24.43 4.10
N ASP A 129 14.31 25.13 2.96
CA ASP A 129 15.13 26.32 2.84
C ASP A 129 14.58 27.47 3.68
N TYR A 130 13.25 27.59 3.81
CA TYR A 130 12.66 28.55 4.72
C TYR A 130 13.06 28.25 6.18
N VAL A 131 12.92 27.00 6.63
CA VAL A 131 13.34 26.60 7.98
C VAL A 131 14.83 26.85 8.20
N LEU A 132 15.70 26.48 7.24
CA LEU A 132 17.14 26.59 7.37
C LEU A 132 17.66 28.04 7.34
N ARG A 133 16.92 28.98 6.77
CA ARG A 133 17.23 30.44 6.86
C ARG A 133 17.06 30.97 8.27
N HIS A 134 16.09 30.42 9.05
CA HIS A 134 15.81 30.85 10.42
C HIS A 134 16.51 30.00 11.47
N ASN A 135 16.70 28.69 11.18
CA ASN A 135 17.45 27.77 12.03
C ASN A 135 18.45 26.98 11.19
N ARG A 136 19.62 27.58 10.98
CA ARG A 136 20.69 27.01 10.14
C ARG A 136 21.14 25.61 10.58
N TRP A 137 21.00 25.28 11.87
CA TRP A 137 21.51 24.04 12.45
C TRP A 137 20.43 22.99 12.70
N HIS A 138 19.29 23.10 12.02
CA HIS A 138 18.22 22.11 12.15
C HIS A 138 18.61 20.81 11.44
N GLN A 139 19.08 19.84 12.22
CA GLN A 139 19.68 18.58 11.73
C GLN A 139 18.72 17.81 10.81
N ASN A 140 17.49 17.53 11.27
CA ASN A 140 16.51 16.73 10.50
C ASN A 140 16.15 17.38 9.17
N VAL A 141 15.94 18.70 9.17
CA VAL A 141 15.56 19.44 7.96
C VAL A 141 16.68 19.43 6.94
N ARG A 142 17.95 19.60 7.38
CA ARG A 142 19.11 19.47 6.49
C ARG A 142 19.19 18.09 5.86
N PHE A 143 18.98 17.05 6.67
CA PHE A 143 19.00 15.69 6.17
C PHE A 143 17.84 15.42 5.19
N ASN A 144 16.62 15.85 5.51
CA ASN A 144 15.46 15.70 4.63
C ASN A 144 15.63 16.45 3.30
N LYS A 145 16.32 17.61 3.32
CA LYS A 145 16.69 18.33 2.09
C LYS A 145 17.63 17.51 1.23
N ILE A 146 18.68 16.87 1.82
CA ILE A 146 19.58 15.98 1.10
C ILE A 146 18.81 14.84 0.42
N ILE A 147 17.90 14.20 1.16
CA ILE A 147 17.08 13.11 0.59
C ILE A 147 16.23 13.63 -0.58
N SER A 148 15.61 14.82 -0.44
CA SER A 148 14.81 15.40 -1.53
C SER A 148 15.65 15.72 -2.77
N GLN A 149 16.90 16.18 -2.61
CA GLN A 149 17.83 16.40 -3.71
C GLN A 149 18.24 15.09 -4.41
N ILE A 150 18.48 14.02 -3.64
CA ILE A 150 18.74 12.67 -4.19
C ILE A 150 17.57 12.20 -5.06
N GLN A 151 16.33 12.36 -4.57
CA GLN A 151 15.13 11.95 -5.29
C GLN A 151 14.90 12.76 -6.58
N LEU A 152 15.35 14.02 -6.61
CA LEU A 152 15.40 14.86 -7.82
C LEU A 152 16.56 14.51 -8.75
N LYS A 153 17.43 13.58 -8.35
CA LYS A 153 18.67 13.23 -9.04
C LYS A 153 19.68 14.40 -9.12
N ASP A 154 19.55 15.36 -8.23
CA ASP A 154 20.49 16.48 -8.06
C ASP A 154 21.64 16.02 -7.16
N TYR A 155 22.45 15.10 -7.70
CA TYR A 155 23.49 14.44 -6.93
C TYR A 155 24.65 15.35 -6.55
N GLU A 156 24.91 16.39 -7.32
CA GLU A 156 25.97 17.36 -7.05
C GLU A 156 25.66 18.15 -5.78
N ASN A 157 24.50 18.81 -5.73
CA ASN A 157 24.08 19.55 -4.54
C ASN A 157 23.85 18.62 -3.33
N ALA A 158 23.32 17.42 -3.54
CA ALA A 158 23.16 16.42 -2.47
C ALA A 158 24.49 16.00 -1.88
N THR A 159 25.54 15.82 -2.70
CA THR A 159 26.90 15.49 -2.26
C THR A 159 27.48 16.59 -1.40
N HIS A 160 27.47 17.82 -1.88
CA HIS A 160 27.98 18.98 -1.14
C HIS A 160 27.24 19.18 0.20
N ALA A 161 25.91 19.04 0.18
CA ALA A 161 25.10 19.14 1.39
C ALA A 161 25.41 18.02 2.39
N ALA A 162 25.62 16.78 1.91
CA ALA A 162 25.97 15.63 2.75
C ALA A 162 27.37 15.79 3.35
N ASP A 163 28.37 16.27 2.59
CA ASP A 163 29.72 16.51 3.09
C ASP A 163 29.72 17.61 4.16
N SER A 164 29.02 18.72 3.92
CA SER A 164 28.79 19.74 4.95
C SER A 164 28.03 19.21 6.17
N PHE A 165 27.10 18.27 5.99
CA PHE A 165 26.38 17.64 7.08
C PHE A 165 27.31 16.79 7.96
N ILE A 166 28.14 15.96 7.36
CA ILE A 166 29.10 15.07 8.05
C ILE A 166 30.07 15.87 8.91
N THR A 167 30.55 17.02 8.44
CA THR A 167 31.50 17.85 9.22
C THR A 167 30.94 18.31 10.56
N HIS A 168 29.59 18.46 10.67
CA HIS A 168 28.92 18.93 11.89
C HIS A 168 28.33 17.78 12.71
N TRP A 169 27.88 16.70 12.05
CA TRP A 169 27.26 15.54 12.70
C TRP A 169 27.87 14.22 12.21
N PRO A 170 29.15 13.96 12.52
CA PRO A 170 29.87 12.79 12.03
C PRO A 170 29.30 11.45 12.50
N ASN A 171 28.54 11.44 13.59
CA ASN A 171 27.94 10.23 14.14
C ASN A 171 26.51 9.96 13.64
N PHE A 172 26.00 10.76 12.71
CA PHE A 172 24.67 10.56 12.15
C PHE A 172 24.72 9.53 11.00
N SER A 173 24.48 8.26 11.34
CA SER A 173 24.64 7.12 10.43
C SER A 173 23.87 7.25 9.11
N LYS A 174 22.66 7.83 9.13
CA LYS A 174 21.80 7.95 7.94
C LYS A 174 22.41 8.78 6.81
N VAL A 175 23.30 9.73 7.10
CA VAL A 175 23.94 10.52 6.03
C VAL A 175 24.94 9.69 5.23
N TYR A 176 25.61 8.71 5.86
CA TYR A 176 26.50 7.80 5.15
C TYR A 176 25.71 6.85 4.25
N LEU A 177 24.51 6.43 4.67
CA LEU A 177 23.61 5.69 3.79
C LEU A 177 23.22 6.53 2.56
N ALA A 178 22.90 7.82 2.74
CA ALA A 178 22.64 8.73 1.63
C ALA A 178 23.87 8.87 0.71
N LYS A 179 25.09 8.92 1.26
CA LYS A 179 26.33 8.95 0.45
C LYS A 179 26.52 7.64 -0.35
N VAL A 180 26.19 6.48 0.23
CA VAL A 180 26.18 5.20 -0.51
C VAL A 180 25.20 5.28 -1.68
N GLU A 181 23.97 5.76 -1.46
CA GLU A 181 22.95 5.90 -2.50
C GLU A 181 23.38 6.85 -3.63
N ILE A 182 23.93 8.02 -3.28
CA ILE A 182 24.47 8.98 -4.25
C ILE A 182 25.57 8.33 -5.09
N SER A 183 26.56 7.68 -4.45
CA SER A 183 27.68 7.05 -5.14
C SER A 183 27.22 5.95 -6.09
N LEU A 184 26.25 5.11 -5.67
CA LEU A 184 25.67 4.08 -6.54
C LEU A 184 24.91 4.68 -7.74
N ALA A 185 24.17 5.77 -7.54
CA ALA A 185 23.46 6.45 -8.60
C ALA A 185 24.43 7.07 -9.64
N GLN A 186 25.59 7.52 -9.18
CA GLN A 186 26.69 8.01 -10.01
C GLN A 186 27.57 6.87 -10.61
N LYS A 187 27.23 5.61 -10.33
CA LYS A 187 27.99 4.40 -10.71
C LYS A 187 29.41 4.32 -10.11
N ASP A 188 29.67 5.07 -9.07
CA ASP A 188 30.92 5.01 -8.31
C ASP A 188 30.80 3.99 -7.16
N THR A 189 30.98 2.72 -7.50
CA THR A 189 30.84 1.63 -6.54
C THR A 189 31.98 1.62 -5.51
N ILE A 190 33.14 2.15 -5.85
CA ILE A 190 34.31 2.19 -4.93
C ILE A 190 34.02 3.15 -3.78
N SER A 191 33.58 4.36 -4.10
CA SER A 191 33.15 5.33 -3.07
C SER A 191 31.96 4.80 -2.25
N ALA A 192 30.99 4.12 -2.89
CA ALA A 192 29.88 3.50 -2.19
C ALA A 192 30.34 2.49 -1.13
N LEU A 193 31.32 1.64 -1.44
CA LEU A 193 31.90 0.68 -0.49
C LEU A 193 32.61 1.38 0.66
N SER A 194 33.40 2.43 0.38
CA SER A 194 34.11 3.21 1.41
C SER A 194 33.11 3.86 2.40
N TRP A 195 31.98 4.40 1.89
CA TRP A 195 30.93 4.95 2.74
C TRP A 195 30.19 3.86 3.52
N ALA A 196 29.97 2.68 2.91
CA ALA A 196 29.40 1.53 3.61
C ALA A 196 30.30 1.06 4.77
N ASP A 197 31.63 1.05 4.58
CA ASP A 197 32.58 0.73 5.64
C ASP A 197 32.54 1.75 6.77
N THR A 198 32.39 3.03 6.45
CA THR A 198 32.25 4.09 7.46
C THR A 198 30.94 3.94 8.22
N LEU A 199 29.84 3.64 7.52
CA LEU A 199 28.55 3.37 8.14
C LEU A 199 28.60 2.16 9.08
N LEU A 200 29.26 1.06 8.67
CA LEU A 200 29.41 -0.15 9.47
C LEU A 200 30.30 0.03 10.71
N LYS A 201 31.20 1.02 10.73
CA LYS A 201 31.92 1.41 11.97
C LYS A 201 31.01 2.05 12.99
N LEU A 202 29.98 2.81 12.55
CA LEU A 202 28.99 3.45 13.41
C LEU A 202 27.86 2.50 13.79
N THR A 203 27.42 1.67 12.86
CA THR A 203 26.29 0.73 13.02
C THR A 203 26.68 -0.66 12.53
N PRO A 204 27.47 -1.42 13.31
CA PRO A 204 27.96 -2.76 12.92
C PRO A 204 26.86 -3.79 12.65
N GLN A 205 25.66 -3.55 13.19
CA GLN A 205 24.48 -4.41 13.04
C GLN A 205 23.64 -4.09 11.80
N ASP A 206 24.06 -3.20 10.90
CA ASP A 206 23.30 -2.89 9.68
C ASP A 206 23.42 -4.04 8.67
N ALA A 207 22.42 -4.93 8.68
CA ALA A 207 22.36 -6.08 7.79
C ALA A 207 22.33 -5.69 6.30
N ASN A 208 21.71 -4.56 5.96
CA ASN A 208 21.61 -4.10 4.57
C ASN A 208 22.99 -3.74 4.00
N MET A 209 23.85 -3.14 4.81
CA MET A 209 25.22 -2.81 4.39
C MET A 209 26.08 -4.06 4.26
N TRP A 210 25.92 -5.05 5.14
CA TRP A 210 26.59 -6.34 4.98
C TRP A 210 26.10 -7.06 3.72
N ASN A 211 24.80 -7.04 3.42
CA ASN A 211 24.25 -7.58 2.17
C ASN A 211 24.82 -6.87 0.94
N PHE A 212 24.87 -5.53 0.96
CA PHE A 212 25.45 -4.75 -0.13
C PHE A 212 26.90 -5.16 -0.41
N LYS A 213 27.74 -5.26 0.64
CA LYS A 213 29.14 -5.72 0.51
C LYS A 213 29.22 -7.16 0.01
N GLY A 214 28.36 -8.03 0.53
CA GLY A 214 28.25 -9.44 0.10
C GLY A 214 27.88 -9.58 -1.37
N GLN A 215 26.90 -8.81 -1.83
CA GLN A 215 26.47 -8.78 -3.22
C GLN A 215 27.60 -8.27 -4.14
N TYR A 216 28.32 -7.23 -3.72
CA TYR A 216 29.47 -6.72 -4.47
C TYR A 216 30.57 -7.79 -4.60
N ALA A 217 30.95 -8.42 -3.49
CA ALA A 217 31.97 -9.47 -3.48
C ALA A 217 31.56 -10.69 -4.33
N LEU A 218 30.26 -11.09 -4.30
CA LEU A 218 29.73 -12.15 -5.15
C LEU A 218 29.86 -11.82 -6.63
N ARG A 219 29.51 -10.60 -7.06
CA ARG A 219 29.66 -10.16 -8.47
C ARG A 219 31.10 -10.22 -8.94
N HIS A 220 32.06 -9.96 -8.07
CA HIS A 220 33.48 -10.05 -8.36
C HIS A 220 34.05 -11.46 -8.12
N LYS A 221 33.16 -12.45 -7.86
CA LYS A 221 33.55 -13.87 -7.59
C LYS A 221 34.50 -14.04 -6.40
N ASN A 222 34.53 -13.07 -5.50
CA ASN A 222 35.25 -13.17 -4.24
C ASN A 222 34.36 -13.88 -3.21
N TYR A 223 34.20 -15.19 -3.40
CA TYR A 223 33.22 -15.98 -2.64
C TYR A 223 33.56 -16.05 -1.13
N ALA A 224 34.83 -16.02 -0.75
CA ALA A 224 35.24 -16.10 0.66
C ALA A 224 34.81 -14.86 1.46
N GLU A 225 35.02 -13.66 0.92
CA GLU A 225 34.58 -12.42 1.54
C GLU A 225 33.04 -12.31 1.49
N ALA A 226 32.42 -12.71 0.38
CA ALA A 226 30.98 -12.70 0.23
C ALA A 226 30.30 -13.57 1.30
N ASP A 227 30.78 -14.81 1.57
CA ASP A 227 30.26 -15.69 2.64
C ASP A 227 30.40 -15.03 4.02
N SER A 228 31.53 -14.37 4.29
CA SER A 228 31.75 -13.65 5.54
C SER A 228 30.77 -12.50 5.73
N PHE A 229 30.56 -11.65 4.72
CA PHE A 229 29.66 -10.51 4.79
C PHE A 229 28.20 -10.96 4.90
N LEU A 230 27.78 -11.92 4.08
CA LEU A 230 26.41 -12.44 4.10
C LEU A 230 26.10 -13.22 5.39
N THR A 231 27.10 -13.85 6.01
CA THR A 231 26.93 -14.47 7.32
C THR A 231 26.62 -13.43 8.40
N LYS A 232 27.26 -12.25 8.35
CA LYS A 232 26.91 -11.13 9.24
C LYS A 232 25.53 -10.58 8.93
N ALA A 233 25.16 -10.44 7.64
CA ALA A 233 23.84 -9.99 7.24
C ALA A 233 22.73 -10.87 7.82
N VAL A 234 22.85 -12.19 7.65
CA VAL A 234 21.91 -13.18 8.20
C VAL A 234 21.88 -13.16 9.73
N LEU A 235 23.04 -12.94 10.39
CA LEU A 235 23.10 -12.84 11.85
C LEU A 235 22.26 -11.68 12.38
N PHE A 236 22.32 -10.52 11.71
CA PHE A 236 21.58 -9.32 12.13
C PHE A 236 20.16 -9.24 11.61
N LEU A 237 19.83 -9.94 10.52
CA LEU A 237 18.48 -10.00 9.95
C LEU A 237 18.09 -11.44 9.60
N PRO A 238 17.74 -12.29 10.60
CA PRO A 238 17.53 -13.74 10.41
C PRO A 238 16.30 -14.12 9.56
N ASN A 239 15.40 -13.19 9.26
CA ASN A 239 14.20 -13.43 8.45
C ASN A 239 14.27 -12.79 7.06
N ASP A 240 15.48 -12.46 6.57
CA ASP A 240 15.68 -11.93 5.23
C ASP A 240 16.05 -13.07 4.25
N ALA A 241 15.05 -13.51 3.47
CA ALA A 241 15.23 -14.62 2.52
C ALA A 241 16.28 -14.31 1.46
N ASP A 242 16.43 -13.05 1.03
CA ASP A 242 17.40 -12.63 0.01
C ASP A 242 18.83 -12.83 0.49
N SER A 243 19.11 -12.55 1.76
CA SER A 243 20.45 -12.78 2.35
C SER A 243 20.84 -14.26 2.32
N TYR A 244 19.93 -15.15 2.65
CA TYR A 244 20.15 -16.60 2.56
C TYR A 244 20.30 -17.04 1.12
N LEU A 245 19.47 -16.53 0.20
CA LEU A 245 19.55 -16.87 -1.23
C LEU A 245 20.91 -16.50 -1.81
N MET A 246 21.40 -15.29 -1.53
CA MET A 246 22.73 -14.84 -1.95
C MET A 246 23.84 -15.69 -1.32
N ARG A 247 23.75 -16.02 -0.03
CA ARG A 247 24.75 -16.84 0.66
C ARG A 247 24.77 -18.26 0.12
N ALA A 248 23.61 -18.85 -0.20
CA ALA A 248 23.53 -20.15 -0.85
C ALA A 248 24.28 -20.16 -2.20
N ALA A 249 24.08 -19.14 -3.03
CA ALA A 249 24.80 -18.98 -4.31
C ALA A 249 26.32 -18.87 -4.10
N VAL A 250 26.76 -18.11 -3.09
CA VAL A 250 28.17 -17.98 -2.70
C VAL A 250 28.74 -19.34 -2.25
N ARG A 251 28.03 -20.07 -1.39
CA ARG A 251 28.45 -21.38 -0.87
C ARG A 251 28.50 -22.44 -1.95
N HIS A 252 27.57 -22.36 -2.93
CA HIS A 252 27.68 -23.18 -4.16
C HIS A 252 28.99 -22.88 -4.90
N GLY A 253 29.33 -21.59 -5.08
CA GLY A 253 30.61 -21.18 -5.71
C GLY A 253 31.84 -21.71 -4.95
N LEU A 254 31.75 -21.83 -3.62
CA LEU A 254 32.76 -22.42 -2.75
C LEU A 254 32.73 -23.97 -2.71
N ARG A 255 31.80 -24.62 -3.44
CA ARG A 255 31.51 -26.06 -3.42
C ARG A 255 31.08 -26.60 -2.04
N ARG A 256 30.56 -25.72 -1.17
CA ARG A 256 30.01 -26.07 0.14
C ARG A 256 28.52 -26.38 -0.01
N TYR A 257 28.20 -27.48 -0.70
CA TYR A 257 26.84 -27.78 -1.15
C TYR A 257 25.87 -28.00 0.02
N ASP A 258 26.28 -28.69 1.08
CA ASP A 258 25.43 -28.92 2.27
C ASP A 258 25.07 -27.61 2.98
N ASP A 259 26.01 -26.69 3.05
CA ASP A 259 25.75 -25.38 3.65
C ASP A 259 24.80 -24.55 2.77
N ALA A 260 24.93 -24.64 1.45
CA ALA A 260 24.04 -23.97 0.51
C ALA A 260 22.63 -24.55 0.55
N ILE A 261 22.49 -25.89 0.70
CA ILE A 261 21.20 -26.55 0.88
C ILE A 261 20.50 -26.03 2.15
N ARG A 262 21.24 -25.91 3.28
CA ARG A 262 20.70 -25.36 4.53
C ARG A 262 20.20 -23.90 4.34
N ASP A 263 20.91 -23.10 3.59
CA ASP A 263 20.48 -21.73 3.29
C ASP A 263 19.19 -21.71 2.46
N TYR A 264 19.07 -22.59 1.43
CA TYR A 264 17.81 -22.72 0.70
C TYR A 264 16.68 -23.27 1.57
N ASP A 265 16.95 -24.16 2.53
CA ASP A 265 15.95 -24.60 3.50
C ASP A 265 15.41 -23.41 4.31
N GLU A 266 16.27 -22.47 4.73
CA GLU A 266 15.84 -21.25 5.41
C GLU A 266 15.04 -20.31 4.49
N VAL A 267 15.45 -20.14 3.23
CA VAL A 267 14.64 -19.37 2.25
C VAL A 267 13.22 -19.94 2.14
N ILE A 268 13.11 -21.27 2.02
CA ILE A 268 11.82 -21.96 1.90
C ILE A 268 11.02 -21.90 3.22
N ARG A 269 11.69 -21.93 4.36
CA ARG A 269 11.03 -21.72 5.67
C ARG A 269 10.39 -20.32 5.76
N ILE A 270 11.09 -19.29 5.25
CA ILE A 270 10.60 -17.90 5.26
C ILE A 270 9.53 -17.68 4.19
N ILE A 271 9.78 -18.20 2.99
CA ILE A 271 8.90 -18.08 1.81
C ILE A 271 8.66 -19.48 1.22
N PRO A 272 7.65 -20.23 1.69
CA PRO A 272 7.41 -21.62 1.25
C PRO A 272 7.16 -21.79 -0.26
N GLN A 273 6.75 -20.72 -0.94
CA GLN A 273 6.47 -20.74 -2.37
C GLN A 273 7.63 -20.17 -3.22
N HIS A 274 8.84 -20.13 -2.68
CA HIS A 274 10.00 -19.53 -3.36
C HIS A 274 10.53 -20.48 -4.45
N PHE A 275 10.10 -20.23 -5.67
CA PHE A 275 10.37 -21.08 -6.83
C PHE A 275 11.87 -21.35 -7.07
N VAL A 276 12.67 -20.28 -7.13
CA VAL A 276 14.13 -20.38 -7.37
C VAL A 276 14.84 -21.18 -6.28
N ALA A 277 14.41 -21.05 -5.03
CA ALA A 277 15.00 -21.77 -3.92
C ALA A 277 14.74 -23.29 -4.04
N HIS A 278 13.52 -23.72 -4.37
CA HIS A 278 13.21 -25.12 -4.62
C HIS A 278 14.02 -25.67 -5.79
N TYR A 279 14.05 -24.95 -6.93
CA TYR A 279 14.81 -25.38 -8.09
C TYR A 279 16.30 -25.56 -7.76
N ASN A 280 16.92 -24.56 -7.16
CA ASN A 280 18.34 -24.57 -6.84
C ASN A 280 18.67 -25.61 -5.75
N ARG A 281 17.81 -25.78 -4.75
CA ARG A 281 17.97 -26.83 -3.74
C ARG A 281 17.92 -28.23 -4.36
N GLY A 282 16.93 -28.47 -5.23
CA GLY A 282 16.83 -29.72 -5.99
C GLY A 282 18.07 -30.01 -6.81
N LEU A 283 18.62 -28.98 -7.46
CA LEU A 283 19.86 -29.13 -8.22
C LEU A 283 21.05 -29.51 -7.32
N LEU A 284 21.20 -28.83 -6.16
CA LEU A 284 22.30 -29.16 -5.22
C LEU A 284 22.12 -30.52 -4.56
N ARG A 285 20.90 -30.91 -4.21
CA ARG A 285 20.58 -32.26 -3.70
C ARG A 285 20.98 -33.33 -4.71
N SER A 286 20.76 -33.07 -6.00
CA SER A 286 21.23 -33.95 -7.09
C SER A 286 22.77 -34.08 -7.11
N PHE A 287 23.51 -33.01 -6.84
CA PHE A 287 24.97 -33.06 -6.78
C PHE A 287 25.53 -33.82 -5.58
N VAL A 288 24.85 -33.78 -4.43
CA VAL A 288 25.25 -34.54 -3.23
C VAL A 288 24.67 -35.95 -3.19
N GLY A 289 23.89 -36.37 -4.21
CA GLY A 289 23.33 -37.69 -4.32
C GLY A 289 22.02 -37.91 -3.58
N ASP A 290 21.36 -36.86 -3.11
CA ASP A 290 20.04 -36.92 -2.48
C ASP A 290 18.94 -36.85 -3.53
N ASP A 291 18.91 -37.84 -4.41
CA ASP A 291 18.09 -37.84 -5.61
C ASP A 291 16.59 -37.81 -5.32
N ASN A 292 16.13 -38.52 -4.27
CA ASN A 292 14.72 -38.57 -3.94
C ASN A 292 14.18 -37.19 -3.52
N ARG A 293 14.87 -36.50 -2.59
CA ARG A 293 14.45 -35.16 -2.18
C ARG A 293 14.67 -34.12 -3.28
N ALA A 294 15.62 -34.33 -4.18
CA ALA A 294 15.77 -33.51 -5.38
C ALA A 294 14.57 -33.64 -6.33
N ILE A 295 14.02 -34.85 -6.52
CA ILE A 295 12.80 -35.09 -7.30
C ILE A 295 11.61 -34.35 -6.67
N GLU A 296 11.45 -34.39 -5.35
CA GLU A 296 10.39 -33.64 -4.65
C GLU A 296 10.47 -32.13 -4.91
N ASP A 297 11.68 -31.55 -4.88
CA ASP A 297 11.89 -30.14 -5.21
C ASP A 297 11.52 -29.82 -6.66
N PHE A 298 11.90 -30.67 -7.64
CA PHE A 298 11.50 -30.47 -9.02
C PHE A 298 10.01 -30.74 -9.26
N ASP A 299 9.38 -31.65 -8.50
CA ASP A 299 7.94 -31.84 -8.53
C ASP A 299 7.20 -30.59 -8.05
N PHE A 300 7.69 -29.93 -6.99
CA PHE A 300 7.16 -28.63 -6.55
C PHE A 300 7.24 -27.59 -7.65
N VAL A 301 8.40 -27.46 -8.32
CA VAL A 301 8.62 -26.53 -9.43
C VAL A 301 7.63 -26.80 -10.56
N LEU A 302 7.48 -28.06 -10.96
CA LEU A 302 6.63 -28.46 -12.09
C LEU A 302 5.13 -28.42 -11.79
N ASN A 303 4.74 -28.46 -10.53
CA ASN A 303 3.36 -28.19 -10.10
C ASN A 303 2.97 -26.72 -10.29
N LYS A 304 3.94 -25.81 -10.32
CA LYS A 304 3.74 -24.36 -10.54
C LYS A 304 3.94 -23.99 -12.00
N GLU A 305 4.98 -24.51 -12.61
CA GLU A 305 5.37 -24.27 -14.00
C GLU A 305 5.55 -25.60 -14.72
N ALA A 306 4.47 -26.15 -15.22
CA ALA A 306 4.46 -27.48 -15.86
C ALA A 306 5.32 -27.55 -17.16
N ASP A 307 5.60 -26.39 -17.75
CA ASP A 307 6.38 -26.22 -18.97
C ASP A 307 7.86 -25.87 -18.71
N ASN A 308 8.32 -25.88 -17.46
CA ASN A 308 9.72 -25.65 -17.12
C ASN A 308 10.59 -26.84 -17.57
N THR A 309 11.10 -26.73 -18.79
CA THR A 309 11.85 -27.80 -19.48
C THR A 309 13.13 -28.20 -18.76
N LEU A 310 13.79 -27.26 -18.10
CA LEU A 310 15.00 -27.56 -17.29
C LEU A 310 14.66 -28.42 -16.08
N ALA A 311 13.57 -28.12 -15.38
CA ALA A 311 13.10 -28.91 -14.24
C ALA A 311 12.66 -30.33 -14.70
N VAL A 312 11.92 -30.44 -15.83
CA VAL A 312 11.55 -31.73 -16.42
C VAL A 312 12.81 -32.55 -16.76
N TYR A 313 13.84 -31.92 -17.34
CA TYR A 313 15.06 -32.62 -17.72
C TYR A 313 15.85 -33.10 -16.50
N ASN A 314 16.05 -32.25 -15.52
CA ASN A 314 16.71 -32.63 -14.26
C ASN A 314 15.97 -33.77 -13.56
N ARG A 315 14.63 -33.69 -13.46
CA ARG A 315 13.81 -34.74 -12.87
C ARG A 315 13.90 -36.05 -13.67
N ALA A 316 13.94 -36.00 -15.01
CA ALA A 316 14.10 -37.19 -15.84
C ALA A 316 15.42 -37.94 -15.55
N ILE A 317 16.52 -37.20 -15.42
CA ILE A 317 17.83 -37.77 -15.07
C ILE A 317 17.79 -38.40 -13.69
N LEU A 318 17.18 -37.76 -12.70
CA LEU A 318 17.08 -38.25 -11.33
C LEU A 318 16.22 -39.50 -11.26
N LYS A 319 15.06 -39.51 -11.93
CA LYS A 319 14.20 -40.71 -11.99
C LYS A 319 14.90 -41.88 -12.63
N GLU A 320 15.73 -41.66 -13.66
CA GLU A 320 16.56 -42.71 -14.25
C GLU A 320 17.56 -43.28 -13.21
N ARG A 321 18.19 -42.40 -12.39
CA ARG A 321 19.15 -42.80 -11.35
C ARG A 321 18.52 -43.61 -10.24
N VAL A 322 17.34 -43.20 -9.76
CA VAL A 322 16.63 -43.93 -8.68
C VAL A 322 15.86 -45.17 -9.16
N GLY A 323 15.85 -45.44 -10.50
CA GLY A 323 15.18 -46.61 -11.07
C GLY A 323 13.71 -46.40 -11.40
N ASP A 324 13.14 -45.20 -11.28
CA ASP A 324 11.81 -44.89 -11.79
C ASP A 324 11.86 -44.70 -13.32
N TYR A 325 12.04 -45.83 -14.00
CA TYR A 325 12.19 -45.82 -15.47
C TYR A 325 10.93 -45.35 -16.18
N ASN A 326 9.73 -45.63 -15.66
CA ASN A 326 8.49 -45.20 -16.27
C ASN A 326 8.31 -43.69 -16.15
N GLY A 327 8.59 -43.11 -14.99
CA GLY A 327 8.59 -41.65 -14.80
C GLY A 327 9.62 -40.93 -15.66
N ALA A 328 10.85 -41.49 -15.76
CA ALA A 328 11.90 -40.93 -16.61
C ALA A 328 11.50 -40.95 -18.09
N ILE A 329 10.91 -42.06 -18.60
CA ILE A 329 10.42 -42.15 -20.00
C ILE A 329 9.34 -41.08 -20.25
N LYS A 330 8.43 -40.86 -19.31
CA LYS A 330 7.39 -39.82 -19.43
C LYS A 330 8.01 -38.44 -19.56
N ASP A 331 8.95 -38.10 -18.68
CA ASP A 331 9.60 -36.80 -18.66
C ASP A 331 10.45 -36.58 -19.94
N TYR A 332 11.26 -37.56 -20.38
CA TYR A 332 11.98 -37.49 -21.65
C TYR A 332 11.02 -37.37 -22.84
N SER A 333 9.88 -38.07 -22.82
CA SER A 333 8.90 -37.99 -23.90
C SER A 333 8.26 -36.61 -23.99
N THR A 334 8.00 -35.95 -22.87
CA THR A 334 7.54 -34.56 -22.80
C THR A 334 8.56 -33.63 -23.44
N LEU A 335 9.85 -33.75 -23.10
CA LEU A 335 10.92 -32.94 -23.69
C LEU A 335 11.07 -33.17 -25.19
N ILE A 336 10.99 -34.42 -25.64
CA ILE A 336 11.07 -34.79 -27.06
C ILE A 336 9.86 -34.22 -27.83
N HIS A 337 8.69 -34.16 -27.23
CA HIS A 337 7.51 -33.53 -27.80
C HIS A 337 7.70 -32.02 -27.98
N ILE A 338 8.25 -31.34 -26.99
CA ILE A 338 8.54 -29.90 -27.04
C ILE A 338 9.71 -29.60 -28.00
N TYR A 339 10.76 -30.43 -27.92
CA TYR A 339 11.98 -30.30 -28.71
C TYR A 339 12.23 -31.58 -29.54
N PRO A 340 11.64 -31.69 -30.75
CA PRO A 340 11.77 -32.90 -31.57
C PRO A 340 13.19 -33.25 -32.03
N ARG A 341 14.15 -32.34 -31.88
CA ARG A 341 15.58 -32.54 -32.18
C ARG A 341 16.45 -32.72 -30.95
N PHE A 342 15.85 -32.94 -29.78
CA PHE A 342 16.58 -33.20 -28.55
C PHE A 342 17.13 -34.62 -28.52
N TRP A 343 18.25 -34.85 -29.29
CA TRP A 343 18.86 -36.17 -29.49
C TRP A 343 19.32 -36.82 -28.20
N ALA A 344 19.85 -36.05 -27.22
CA ALA A 344 20.20 -36.56 -25.91
C ALA A 344 19.01 -37.17 -25.17
N GLY A 345 17.82 -36.61 -25.31
CA GLY A 345 16.58 -37.18 -24.78
C GLY A 345 16.21 -38.52 -25.41
N TYR A 346 16.32 -38.66 -26.73
CA TYR A 346 16.11 -39.93 -27.39
C TYR A 346 17.14 -40.98 -26.95
N ALA A 347 18.43 -40.62 -26.86
CA ALA A 347 19.48 -41.54 -26.43
C ALA A 347 19.26 -42.02 -24.99
N SER A 348 18.89 -41.10 -24.07
CA SER A 348 18.57 -41.45 -22.69
C SER A 348 17.35 -42.34 -22.58
N ARG A 349 16.26 -42.03 -23.32
CA ARG A 349 15.05 -42.82 -23.34
C ARG A 349 15.30 -44.22 -23.93
N ALA A 350 16.10 -44.34 -25.01
CA ALA A 350 16.51 -45.62 -25.61
C ALA A 350 17.28 -46.47 -24.61
N ARG A 351 18.24 -45.89 -23.87
CA ARG A 351 18.99 -46.58 -22.83
C ARG A 351 18.07 -47.17 -21.75
N ILE A 352 17.03 -46.39 -21.34
CA ILE A 352 16.04 -46.85 -20.38
C ILE A 352 15.18 -47.99 -20.97
N TYR A 353 14.72 -47.87 -22.23
CA TYR A 353 13.95 -48.89 -22.90
C TYR A 353 14.73 -50.22 -22.98
N ARG A 354 16.06 -50.19 -23.21
CA ARG A 354 16.89 -51.40 -23.11
C ARG A 354 16.89 -52.03 -21.73
N LYS A 355 17.06 -51.19 -20.68
CA LYS A 355 17.06 -51.67 -19.28
C LYS A 355 15.75 -52.37 -18.88
N ILE A 356 14.62 -51.95 -19.43
CA ILE A 356 13.29 -52.53 -19.14
C ILE A 356 12.84 -53.55 -20.18
N GLY A 357 13.72 -53.99 -21.10
CA GLY A 357 13.45 -55.00 -22.11
C GLY A 357 12.59 -54.59 -23.28
N LYS A 358 12.28 -53.29 -23.47
CA LYS A 358 11.50 -52.79 -24.58
C LYS A 358 12.40 -52.51 -25.80
N LEU A 359 12.96 -53.58 -26.38
CA LEU A 359 13.98 -53.50 -27.42
C LEU A 359 13.54 -52.79 -28.68
N ASN A 360 12.31 -53.00 -29.16
CA ASN A 360 11.79 -52.34 -30.35
C ASN A 360 11.69 -50.81 -30.18
N ALA A 361 11.26 -50.34 -28.99
CA ALA A 361 11.20 -48.91 -28.70
C ALA A 361 12.61 -48.29 -28.59
N ALA A 362 13.55 -49.02 -27.97
CA ALA A 362 14.94 -48.61 -27.90
C ALA A 362 15.56 -48.47 -29.28
N LEU A 363 15.40 -49.45 -30.15
CA LEU A 363 15.91 -49.46 -31.54
C LEU A 363 15.33 -48.28 -32.37
N SER A 364 14.04 -47.99 -32.17
CA SER A 364 13.39 -46.84 -32.85
C SER A 364 14.06 -45.51 -32.49
N ASP A 365 14.30 -45.28 -31.19
CA ASP A 365 14.94 -44.05 -30.73
C ASP A 365 16.42 -43.96 -31.15
N GLU A 366 17.16 -45.07 -31.03
CA GLU A 366 18.56 -45.18 -31.50
C GLU A 366 18.70 -44.91 -32.98
N THR A 367 17.82 -45.50 -33.81
CA THR A 367 17.82 -45.26 -35.27
C THR A 367 17.60 -43.78 -35.59
N ARG A 368 16.76 -43.09 -34.83
CA ARG A 368 16.56 -41.65 -35.01
C ARG A 368 17.83 -40.85 -34.68
N VAL A 369 18.53 -41.19 -33.59
CA VAL A 369 19.80 -40.55 -33.22
C VAL A 369 20.84 -40.81 -34.28
N GLN A 370 21.03 -42.08 -34.73
CA GLN A 370 22.00 -42.45 -35.75
C GLN A 370 21.73 -41.75 -37.11
N ARG A 371 20.47 -41.64 -37.50
CA ARG A 371 20.13 -40.89 -38.74
C ARG A 371 20.51 -39.42 -38.62
N ALA A 372 20.23 -38.80 -37.46
CA ALA A 372 20.60 -37.41 -37.25
C ALA A 372 22.12 -37.18 -37.24
N GLU A 373 22.88 -38.12 -36.68
CA GLU A 373 24.36 -38.09 -36.71
C GLU A 373 24.87 -38.24 -38.15
N LEU A 374 24.31 -39.17 -38.93
CA LEU A 374 24.65 -39.35 -40.35
C LEU A 374 24.29 -38.11 -41.17
N ASP A 375 23.08 -37.56 -41.01
CA ASP A 375 22.67 -36.34 -41.68
C ASP A 375 23.62 -35.17 -41.35
N PHE A 376 24.03 -35.05 -40.10
CA PHE A 376 25.01 -34.04 -39.69
C PHE A 376 26.38 -34.29 -40.35
N PHE A 377 26.83 -35.54 -40.46
CA PHE A 377 28.10 -35.88 -41.07
C PHE A 377 28.12 -35.63 -42.60
N PHE A 378 27.02 -35.96 -43.31
CA PHE A 378 26.93 -35.80 -44.75
C PHE A 378 26.54 -34.40 -45.21
N THR A 379 25.86 -33.61 -44.36
CA THR A 379 25.46 -32.23 -44.67
C THR A 379 26.49 -31.18 -44.23
N LYS A 380 27.73 -31.58 -43.83
CA LYS A 380 28.79 -30.61 -43.59
C LYS A 380 28.94 -29.71 -44.81
N PRO A 381 28.60 -28.43 -44.76
CA PRO A 381 28.80 -27.55 -45.89
C PRO A 381 30.30 -27.40 -46.12
N LYS A 382 30.71 -27.58 -47.37
CA LYS A 382 32.04 -27.19 -47.86
C LYS A 382 32.30 -25.75 -47.41
N LEU A 383 33.44 -25.51 -46.73
CA LEU A 383 33.97 -24.27 -46.19
C LEU A 383 33.32 -23.00 -46.81
N GLY A 384 32.50 -22.33 -46.07
CA GLY A 384 31.95 -21.04 -46.41
C GLY A 384 30.71 -20.69 -45.57
N ARG A 385 30.95 -20.01 -44.46
CA ARG A 385 29.93 -19.34 -43.61
C ARG A 385 28.76 -20.22 -43.14
N ILE A 386 29.00 -21.08 -42.19
CA ILE A 386 27.95 -21.65 -41.35
C ILE A 386 27.47 -20.57 -40.40
N LYS A 387 26.35 -19.93 -40.69
CA LYS A 387 25.50 -19.40 -39.62
C LYS A 387 25.10 -20.61 -38.78
N LYS A 388 25.66 -20.76 -37.56
CA LYS A 388 25.12 -21.67 -36.57
C LYS A 388 23.66 -21.28 -36.36
N VAL A 389 22.76 -22.02 -36.98
CA VAL A 389 21.35 -22.03 -36.62
C VAL A 389 21.26 -22.95 -35.38
N ASN A 390 21.83 -22.52 -34.29
CA ASN A 390 21.47 -23.07 -32.97
C ASN A 390 20.04 -22.58 -32.73
N THR A 391 19.10 -23.48 -32.85
CA THR A 391 17.76 -23.21 -32.36
C THR A 391 17.90 -22.85 -30.86
N LYS A 392 17.29 -21.74 -30.47
CA LYS A 392 17.33 -21.16 -29.09
C LYS A 392 17.06 -22.22 -28.01
N SER A 393 16.33 -23.28 -28.37
CA SER A 393 15.89 -24.40 -27.56
C SER A 393 16.98 -25.41 -27.13
N GLU A 394 18.00 -25.66 -27.93
CA GLU A 394 19.06 -26.64 -27.59
C GLU A 394 20.08 -26.02 -26.62
N HIS A 395 20.33 -24.72 -26.72
CA HIS A 395 21.17 -23.98 -25.81
C HIS A 395 20.55 -23.77 -24.41
N GLU A 396 19.22 -23.74 -24.31
CA GLU A 396 18.55 -23.63 -23.01
C GLU A 396 18.71 -24.92 -22.19
N LEU A 397 18.62 -26.09 -22.80
CA LEU A 397 18.80 -27.37 -22.12
C LEU A 397 20.26 -27.64 -21.70
N GLU A 398 21.26 -27.03 -22.37
CA GLU A 398 22.66 -27.12 -21.97
C GLU A 398 22.92 -26.45 -20.59
N ARG A 399 22.00 -25.58 -20.13
CA ARG A 399 22.08 -24.89 -18.84
C ARG A 399 21.42 -25.63 -17.68
N TYR A 400 20.99 -26.88 -17.86
CA TYR A 400 20.27 -27.65 -16.85
C TYR A 400 21.01 -27.80 -15.50
N GLN A 401 22.32 -27.63 -15.47
CA GLN A 401 23.14 -27.67 -14.24
C GLN A 401 23.44 -26.30 -13.65
N GLN A 402 22.96 -25.21 -14.26
CA GLN A 402 23.17 -23.86 -13.74
C GLN A 402 22.08 -23.50 -12.76
N LEU A 403 22.47 -22.82 -11.66
CA LEU A 403 21.52 -22.24 -10.73
C LEU A 403 20.63 -21.23 -11.46
N ALA A 404 19.35 -21.24 -11.16
CA ALA A 404 18.45 -20.18 -11.59
C ALA A 404 18.78 -18.88 -10.83
N GLU A 405 18.91 -17.80 -11.58
CA GLU A 405 19.16 -16.46 -11.03
C GLU A 405 17.85 -15.67 -11.03
N GLU A 406 17.57 -14.99 -9.93
CA GLU A 406 16.57 -13.95 -9.96
C GLU A 406 17.10 -12.75 -10.76
N THR A 407 16.32 -12.27 -11.73
CA THR A 407 16.69 -11.17 -12.64
C THR A 407 16.70 -9.81 -11.91
N ASN A 408 17.46 -9.68 -10.83
CA ASN A 408 17.69 -8.43 -10.13
C ASN A 408 19.14 -7.97 -10.31
N ASP A 409 19.39 -7.37 -11.48
CA ASP A 409 20.75 -6.96 -11.89
C ASP A 409 21.25 -5.64 -11.27
N THR A 410 20.45 -5.01 -10.39
CA THR A 410 20.82 -3.74 -9.75
C THR A 410 21.21 -3.92 -8.29
N LEU A 411 22.37 -3.36 -7.90
CA LEU A 411 22.73 -3.17 -6.49
C LEU A 411 21.65 -2.29 -5.83
N ARG A 412 20.84 -2.87 -4.94
CA ARG A 412 19.78 -2.15 -4.24
C ARG A 412 20.10 -2.08 -2.75
N VAL A 413 20.10 -0.87 -2.24
CA VAL A 413 20.06 -0.62 -0.80
C VAL A 413 18.60 -0.45 -0.40
N ARG A 414 18.10 -1.30 0.49
CA ARG A 414 16.72 -1.17 1.02
C ARG A 414 16.70 -0.06 2.07
N LEU A 415 16.00 1.02 1.77
CA LEU A 415 15.67 2.04 2.75
C LEU A 415 14.43 1.59 3.52
N THR A 416 14.54 1.40 4.83
CA THR A 416 13.38 1.15 5.69
C THR A 416 12.62 2.46 5.87
N ALA A 417 11.52 2.63 5.13
CA ALA A 417 10.58 3.70 5.41
C ALA A 417 9.83 3.38 6.72
N THR A 418 9.87 4.28 7.67
CA THR A 418 8.99 4.25 8.84
C THR A 418 7.57 4.57 8.40
N ALA A 419 6.80 3.54 8.04
CA ALA A 419 5.39 3.68 7.72
C ALA A 419 4.58 3.77 9.02
N GLY A 420 3.72 4.78 9.11
CA GLY A 420 2.75 4.90 10.20
C GLY A 420 1.86 3.64 10.30
N ARG A 421 1.45 3.29 11.51
CA ARG A 421 0.58 2.12 11.74
C ARG A 421 -0.86 2.46 11.36
N ILE A 422 -1.41 1.74 10.38
CA ILE A 422 -2.84 1.76 10.11
C ILE A 422 -3.50 0.67 10.95
N GLN A 423 -4.52 1.03 11.71
CA GLN A 423 -5.22 0.12 12.61
C GLN A 423 -6.04 -0.95 11.87
N ASN A 424 -6.40 -0.74 10.61
CA ASN A 424 -7.23 -1.66 9.83
C ASN A 424 -6.49 -2.20 8.60
N LYS A 425 -6.17 -3.52 8.58
CA LYS A 425 -5.34 -4.16 7.55
C LYS A 425 -6.12 -4.75 6.36
N LYS A 426 -7.43 -5.00 6.50
CA LYS A 426 -8.27 -5.58 5.44
C LYS A 426 -9.15 -4.49 4.83
N VAL A 427 -8.93 -4.21 3.56
CA VAL A 427 -9.68 -3.19 2.85
C VAL A 427 -10.22 -3.77 1.56
N GLU A 428 -11.53 -3.87 1.50
CA GLU A 428 -12.26 -4.21 0.29
C GLU A 428 -12.84 -2.92 -0.32
N ARG A 429 -12.77 -2.80 -1.65
CA ARG A 429 -13.37 -1.70 -2.40
C ARG A 429 -14.86 -1.95 -2.56
N VAL A 430 -15.58 -1.91 -1.44
CA VAL A 430 -17.03 -2.18 -1.39
C VAL A 430 -17.75 -0.88 -1.11
N PHE A 431 -18.80 -0.62 -1.87
CA PHE A 431 -19.70 0.50 -1.61
C PHE A 431 -20.38 0.34 -0.25
N LEU A 432 -20.60 1.46 0.43
CA LEU A 432 -21.45 1.52 1.59
C LEU A 432 -22.91 1.32 1.17
N PRO A 433 -23.72 0.67 2.02
CA PRO A 433 -25.13 0.42 1.73
C PRO A 433 -25.94 1.72 1.64
N MET A 434 -27.13 1.61 1.05
CA MET A 434 -28.12 2.69 1.04
C MET A 434 -28.56 3.06 2.46
N PHE A 435 -28.91 4.32 2.66
CA PHE A 435 -29.61 4.74 3.85
C PHE A 435 -31.01 4.14 3.89
N ARG A 436 -31.33 3.56 5.03
CA ARG A 436 -32.64 3.02 5.33
C ARG A 436 -33.32 3.91 6.33
N VAL A 437 -34.55 4.30 6.04
CA VAL A 437 -35.41 5.01 6.98
C VAL A 437 -36.20 3.99 7.79
N THR A 438 -36.00 4.00 9.11
CA THR A 438 -36.74 3.17 10.06
C THR A 438 -37.52 4.07 11.01
N VAL A 439 -38.78 3.71 11.29
CA VAL A 439 -39.55 4.36 12.32
C VAL A 439 -39.35 3.57 13.62
N LEU A 440 -38.79 4.20 14.62
CA LEU A 440 -38.62 3.58 15.94
C LEU A 440 -39.93 3.68 16.73
N GLY A 441 -40.42 2.54 17.22
CA GLY A 441 -41.38 2.54 18.31
C GLY A 441 -40.81 3.20 19.57
N ASN A 442 -41.63 3.59 20.52
CA ASN A 442 -41.29 4.39 21.71
C ASN A 442 -40.26 3.81 22.69
N SER A 443 -39.30 2.97 22.26
CA SER A 443 -38.25 2.42 23.10
C SER A 443 -36.89 3.10 22.83
N VAL A 444 -36.31 3.65 23.87
CA VAL A 444 -35.16 4.59 23.89
C VAL A 444 -33.78 3.88 23.80
N ASP A 445 -33.68 2.62 23.43
CA ASP A 445 -32.43 1.85 23.56
C ASP A 445 -31.64 1.59 22.27
N ALA A 446 -31.68 2.50 21.31
CA ALA A 446 -30.87 2.36 20.09
C ALA A 446 -29.70 3.34 20.05
N TYR A 447 -28.69 3.15 20.92
CA TYR A 447 -27.34 3.66 20.70
C TYR A 447 -26.59 2.71 19.77
N GLN A 448 -26.86 2.78 18.48
CA GLN A 448 -25.95 2.26 17.46
C GLN A 448 -25.38 3.44 16.69
N SER A 449 -24.08 3.37 16.37
CA SER A 449 -23.30 4.41 15.72
C SER A 449 -23.99 4.95 14.46
N ILE A 450 -24.73 6.03 14.63
CA ILE A 450 -25.32 6.79 13.51
C ILE A 450 -24.23 7.76 13.09
N LEU A 451 -23.58 7.47 11.96
CA LEU A 451 -22.53 8.33 11.39
C LEU A 451 -23.11 9.63 10.83
N TYR A 452 -24.36 9.59 10.34
CA TYR A 452 -25.05 10.74 9.75
C TYR A 452 -26.53 10.77 10.18
N LEU A 453 -26.94 11.89 10.74
CA LEU A 453 -28.34 12.23 10.99
C LEU A 453 -28.70 13.40 10.06
N PRO A 454 -29.48 13.20 9.00
CA PRO A 454 -30.01 14.33 8.25
C PRO A 454 -30.85 15.18 9.21
N THR A 455 -30.66 16.49 9.15
CA THR A 455 -31.47 17.41 9.91
C THR A 455 -32.95 17.12 9.67
N SER A 456 -33.67 16.75 10.71
CA SER A 456 -35.06 16.29 10.67
C SER A 456 -36.07 17.32 10.14
N SER A 457 -35.60 18.52 9.80
CA SER A 457 -36.39 19.62 9.28
C SER A 457 -37.08 19.37 7.94
N THR A 458 -36.60 18.43 7.15
CA THR A 458 -37.20 18.10 5.84
C THR A 458 -38.24 16.97 5.89
N LEU A 459 -38.29 16.18 6.98
CA LEU A 459 -39.19 15.02 7.04
C LEU A 459 -40.31 15.14 8.09
N ASN A 460 -40.32 16.15 8.98
CA ASN A 460 -41.29 16.35 10.06
C ASN A 460 -41.69 15.08 10.85
N LEU A 461 -40.81 14.09 10.88
CA LEU A 461 -41.03 12.79 11.50
C LEU A 461 -40.31 12.76 12.85
N HIS A 462 -41.02 12.96 13.94
CA HIS A 462 -40.48 13.01 15.28
C HIS A 462 -39.74 11.74 15.74
N ASN A 463 -39.82 10.62 15.02
CA ASN A 463 -39.23 9.34 15.40
C ASN A 463 -38.59 8.56 14.23
N ALA A 464 -38.14 9.24 13.17
CA ALA A 464 -37.48 8.56 12.05
C ALA A 464 -35.96 8.62 12.24
N VAL A 465 -35.28 7.48 12.21
CA VAL A 465 -33.84 7.33 12.22
C VAL A 465 -33.35 6.86 10.86
N VAL A 466 -32.36 7.54 10.32
CA VAL A 466 -31.71 7.19 9.06
C VAL A 466 -30.39 6.51 9.36
N SER A 467 -30.19 5.31 8.86
CA SER A 467 -28.99 4.52 9.11
C SER A 467 -28.56 3.76 7.85
N ALA A 468 -27.24 3.74 7.60
CA ALA A 468 -26.67 2.96 6.51
C ALA A 468 -26.34 1.50 6.91
N GLU A 469 -26.23 1.18 8.20
CA GLU A 469 -25.73 -0.11 8.68
C GLU A 469 -26.62 -0.82 9.73
N SER A 470 -27.78 -0.29 10.08
CA SER A 470 -28.55 -0.87 11.18
C SER A 470 -29.27 -2.17 10.79
N LYS A 471 -29.09 -3.21 11.62
CA LYS A 471 -29.96 -4.39 11.70
C LYS A 471 -31.24 -4.09 12.52
N ALA A 472 -31.81 -2.89 12.38
CA ALA A 472 -33.03 -2.55 13.10
C ALA A 472 -34.14 -3.51 12.70
N GLU A 473 -34.90 -4.03 13.68
CA GLU A 473 -36.03 -4.88 13.47
C GLU A 473 -37.00 -4.24 12.46
N ILE A 474 -37.30 -4.99 11.43
CA ILE A 474 -38.23 -4.57 10.38
C ILE A 474 -39.59 -4.43 11.06
N ILE A 475 -40.06 -3.21 11.23
CA ILE A 475 -41.47 -2.98 11.55
C ILE A 475 -42.25 -3.64 10.41
N ALA A 476 -43.11 -4.60 10.75
CA ALA A 476 -43.85 -5.34 9.75
C ALA A 476 -44.48 -4.37 8.75
N GLU A 477 -44.36 -4.66 7.47
CA GLU A 477 -44.89 -3.82 6.36
C GLU A 477 -46.34 -3.37 6.57
N THR A 478 -47.09 -4.18 7.30
CA THR A 478 -48.47 -3.91 7.74
C THR A 478 -48.59 -2.78 8.75
N GLN A 479 -47.65 -2.64 9.73
CA GLN A 479 -47.70 -1.54 10.70
C GLN A 479 -47.28 -0.21 10.05
N LEU A 480 -46.36 -0.27 9.09
CA LEU A 480 -45.95 0.90 8.33
C LEU A 480 -47.10 1.42 7.43
N ARG A 481 -47.88 0.52 6.78
CA ARG A 481 -49.05 0.88 5.96
C ARG A 481 -50.20 1.48 6.77
N LEU A 482 -50.39 1.03 8.00
CA LEU A 482 -51.40 1.59 8.91
C LEU A 482 -51.00 2.98 9.42
N TRP A 483 -49.70 3.25 9.56
CA TRP A 483 -49.19 4.52 10.06
C TRP A 483 -49.02 5.57 8.96
N LEU A 484 -48.75 5.13 7.71
CA LEU A 484 -48.57 6.00 6.55
C LEU A 484 -49.88 6.10 5.76
N SER A 485 -50.69 7.13 6.04
CA SER A 485 -51.84 7.43 5.17
C SER A 485 -51.34 7.87 3.79
N GLU A 486 -51.91 7.30 2.71
CA GLU A 486 -51.54 7.58 1.31
C GLU A 486 -51.71 9.06 0.89
N GLN A 487 -52.37 9.86 1.70
CA GLN A 487 -52.69 11.27 1.41
C GLN A 487 -51.58 12.27 1.79
N ASN A 488 -50.58 11.86 2.56
CA ASN A 488 -49.47 12.77 2.94
C ASN A 488 -48.24 12.56 2.02
N PRO A 489 -47.81 13.59 1.28
CA PRO A 489 -46.67 13.45 0.35
C PRO A 489 -45.37 13.03 1.05
N GLU A 490 -45.14 13.41 2.31
CA GLU A 490 -43.94 13.01 3.09
C GLU A 490 -43.94 11.50 3.40
N HIS A 491 -45.12 10.94 3.73
CA HIS A 491 -45.25 9.50 3.94
C HIS A 491 -45.04 8.70 2.66
N LYS A 492 -45.46 9.25 1.50
CA LYS A 492 -45.24 8.62 0.20
C LYS A 492 -43.75 8.49 -0.15
N VAL A 493 -42.95 9.49 0.19
CA VAL A 493 -41.47 9.46 0.02
C VAL A 493 -40.86 8.33 0.84
N LEU A 494 -41.27 8.16 2.09
CA LEU A 494 -40.81 7.09 2.98
C LEU A 494 -41.14 5.71 2.42
N LEU A 495 -42.37 5.49 2.01
CA LEU A 495 -42.81 4.22 1.41
C LEU A 495 -42.04 3.87 0.15
N LEU A 496 -41.86 4.84 -0.75
CA LEU A 496 -41.13 4.63 -1.99
C LEU A 496 -39.65 4.29 -1.71
N SER A 497 -38.99 5.00 -0.78
CA SER A 497 -37.59 4.75 -0.39
C SER A 497 -37.41 3.37 0.24
N GLN A 498 -38.35 2.95 1.12
CA GLN A 498 -38.30 1.65 1.77
C GLN A 498 -38.57 0.50 0.79
N LYS A 499 -39.51 0.69 -0.13
CA LYS A 499 -39.77 -0.28 -1.20
C LYS A 499 -38.59 -0.38 -2.17
N ALA A 500 -37.94 0.72 -2.49
CA ALA A 500 -36.73 0.71 -3.30
C ALA A 500 -35.58 -0.06 -2.58
N PHE A 501 -35.41 0.15 -1.27
CA PHE A 501 -34.44 -0.58 -0.48
C PHE A 501 -34.67 -2.10 -0.52
N SER A 502 -35.92 -2.57 -0.41
CA SER A 502 -36.24 -4.01 -0.46
C SER A 502 -36.02 -4.65 -1.84
N LEU A 503 -35.91 -3.85 -2.89
CA LEU A 503 -35.75 -4.32 -4.28
C LEU A 503 -34.33 -4.24 -4.81
N ILE A 504 -33.39 -3.66 -4.07
CA ILE A 504 -32.03 -3.43 -4.59
C ILE A 504 -31.33 -4.72 -5.02
N ASP A 505 -31.49 -5.80 -4.27
CA ASP A 505 -30.82 -7.08 -4.54
C ASP A 505 -31.57 -7.93 -5.59
N SER A 506 -32.91 -7.75 -5.70
CA SER A 506 -33.74 -8.57 -6.56
C SER A 506 -34.13 -7.92 -7.89
N SER A 507 -34.23 -6.60 -7.93
CA SER A 507 -34.68 -5.84 -9.11
C SER A 507 -34.17 -4.38 -9.01
N PRO A 508 -32.86 -4.13 -9.17
CA PRO A 508 -32.26 -2.81 -8.98
C PRO A 508 -32.81 -1.75 -9.95
N GLU A 509 -33.27 -2.12 -11.15
CA GLU A 509 -33.91 -1.19 -12.09
C GLU A 509 -35.25 -0.65 -11.55
N LYS A 510 -36.05 -1.51 -10.91
CA LYS A 510 -37.32 -1.08 -10.25
C LYS A 510 -37.02 -0.23 -9.02
N ALA A 511 -35.94 -0.55 -8.27
CA ALA A 511 -35.51 0.27 -7.16
C ALA A 511 -35.11 1.68 -7.65
N LEU A 512 -34.38 1.78 -8.77
CA LEU A 512 -34.03 3.06 -9.38
C LEU A 512 -35.27 3.88 -9.80
N GLU A 513 -36.26 3.24 -10.44
CA GLU A 513 -37.51 3.90 -10.82
C GLU A 513 -38.24 4.49 -9.61
N LEU A 514 -38.32 3.73 -8.51
CA LEU A 514 -38.96 4.19 -7.28
C LEU A 514 -38.20 5.38 -6.66
N LEU A 515 -36.85 5.33 -6.64
CA LEU A 515 -36.05 6.43 -6.13
C LEU A 515 -36.10 7.67 -7.02
N GLN A 516 -36.23 7.52 -8.33
CA GLN A 516 -36.47 8.65 -9.25
C GLN A 516 -37.81 9.32 -8.97
N ARG A 517 -38.88 8.55 -8.69
CA ARG A 517 -40.18 9.09 -8.23
C ARG A 517 -40.01 9.76 -6.86
N THR A 518 -39.22 9.22 -5.96
CA THR A 518 -38.93 9.86 -4.68
C THR A 518 -38.22 11.20 -4.88
N LYS A 519 -37.25 11.25 -5.80
CA LYS A 519 -36.54 12.49 -6.17
C LYS A 519 -37.49 13.56 -6.72
N THR A 520 -38.48 13.21 -7.50
CA THR A 520 -39.46 14.21 -7.99
C THR A 520 -40.34 14.80 -6.88
N LEU A 521 -40.52 14.06 -5.78
CA LEU A 521 -41.28 14.52 -4.62
C LEU A 521 -40.41 15.33 -3.64
N GLN A 522 -39.10 14.98 -3.54
CA GLN A 522 -38.11 15.66 -2.68
C GLN A 522 -36.78 15.84 -3.43
N PRO A 523 -36.67 16.83 -4.32
CA PRO A 523 -35.49 17.03 -5.14
C PRO A 523 -34.25 17.49 -4.33
N GLU A 524 -34.48 18.10 -3.16
CA GLU A 524 -33.40 18.63 -2.30
C GLU A 524 -32.97 17.64 -1.19
N SER A 525 -33.36 16.38 -1.28
CA SER A 525 -32.94 15.38 -0.29
C SER A 525 -31.59 14.75 -0.66
N ALA A 526 -30.53 15.07 0.07
CA ALA A 526 -29.19 14.47 -0.10
C ALA A 526 -29.24 12.93 0.00
N MET A 527 -30.04 12.39 0.93
CA MET A 527 -30.22 10.95 1.12
C MET A 527 -30.81 10.27 -0.12
N VAL A 528 -31.78 10.89 -0.79
CA VAL A 528 -32.38 10.33 -2.01
C VAL A 528 -31.36 10.26 -3.14
N HIS A 529 -30.59 11.30 -3.33
CA HIS A 529 -29.51 11.33 -4.32
C HIS A 529 -28.41 10.30 -4.00
N TYR A 530 -28.04 10.15 -2.73
CA TYR A 530 -27.10 9.12 -2.28
C TYR A 530 -27.62 7.71 -2.60
N ASN A 531 -28.87 7.41 -2.25
CA ASN A 531 -29.49 6.11 -2.52
C ASN A 531 -29.59 5.80 -4.02
N ILE A 532 -29.90 6.80 -4.85
CA ILE A 532 -29.83 6.67 -6.31
C ILE A 532 -28.41 6.29 -6.75
N GLY A 533 -27.40 6.94 -6.21
CA GLY A 533 -25.99 6.60 -6.47
C GLY A 533 -25.65 5.17 -6.11
N CYS A 534 -26.13 4.66 -4.96
CA CYS A 534 -25.91 3.27 -4.55
C CYS A 534 -26.55 2.27 -5.52
N VAL A 535 -27.77 2.52 -5.99
CA VAL A 535 -28.45 1.65 -6.96
C VAL A 535 -27.74 1.70 -8.31
N LEU A 536 -27.33 2.87 -8.78
CA LEU A 536 -26.57 3.01 -10.03
C LEU A 536 -25.23 2.29 -9.96
N ALA A 537 -24.55 2.34 -8.80
CA ALA A 537 -23.33 1.59 -8.56
C ALA A 537 -23.56 0.07 -8.60
N ALA A 538 -24.66 -0.42 -8.00
CA ALA A 538 -25.07 -1.83 -8.06
C ALA A 538 -25.38 -2.29 -9.50
N LEU A 539 -25.90 -1.39 -10.35
CA LEU A 539 -26.10 -1.61 -11.79
C LEU A 539 -24.82 -1.50 -12.63
N GLY A 540 -23.68 -1.21 -12.02
CA GLY A 540 -22.39 -1.02 -12.73
C GLY A 540 -22.26 0.32 -13.47
N LYS A 541 -23.24 1.23 -13.33
CA LYS A 541 -23.26 2.56 -13.96
C LYS A 541 -22.45 3.58 -13.15
N LEU A 542 -21.12 3.35 -13.08
CA LEU A 542 -20.24 4.07 -12.16
C LEU A 542 -20.22 5.59 -12.39
N SER A 543 -20.23 6.06 -13.64
CA SER A 543 -20.20 7.52 -13.94
C SER A 543 -21.50 8.21 -13.53
N GLU A 544 -22.66 7.56 -13.72
CA GLU A 544 -23.96 8.09 -13.27
C GLU A 544 -24.05 8.07 -11.74
N ALA A 545 -23.51 7.02 -11.10
CA ALA A 545 -23.43 6.93 -9.64
C ALA A 545 -22.58 8.08 -9.05
N GLU A 546 -21.45 8.38 -9.66
CA GLU A 546 -20.57 9.48 -9.25
C GLU A 546 -21.25 10.85 -9.33
N LEU A 547 -22.07 11.06 -10.35
CA LEU A 547 -22.92 12.25 -10.48
C LEU A 547 -23.97 12.33 -9.36
N ALA A 548 -24.63 11.22 -9.06
CA ALA A 548 -25.65 11.16 -8.01
C ALA A 548 -25.03 11.42 -6.62
N PHE A 549 -23.86 10.83 -6.31
CA PHE A 549 -23.13 11.13 -5.08
C PHE A 549 -22.66 12.59 -5.02
N SER A 550 -22.26 13.17 -6.15
CA SER A 550 -21.89 14.60 -6.20
C SER A 550 -23.09 15.51 -5.92
N GLN A 551 -24.29 15.14 -6.37
CA GLN A 551 -25.52 15.87 -6.04
C GLN A 551 -25.86 15.73 -4.54
N ALA A 552 -25.67 14.54 -3.96
CA ALA A 552 -25.86 14.35 -2.52
C ALA A 552 -24.90 15.23 -1.70
N ILE A 553 -23.62 15.28 -2.07
CA ILE A 553 -22.61 16.12 -1.41
C ILE A 553 -22.91 17.62 -1.57
N ALA A 554 -23.41 18.03 -2.73
CA ALA A 554 -23.80 19.43 -2.95
C ALA A 554 -24.96 19.88 -2.08
N LEU A 555 -25.85 18.96 -1.72
CA LEU A 555 -26.98 19.20 -0.83
C LEU A 555 -26.59 19.06 0.66
N ASP A 556 -25.65 18.18 0.98
CA ASP A 556 -25.10 18.00 2.31
C ASP A 556 -23.63 17.60 2.26
N ASP A 557 -22.76 18.55 2.55
CA ASP A 557 -21.30 18.40 2.57
C ASP A 557 -20.75 17.68 3.82
N ARG A 558 -21.63 17.28 4.75
CA ARG A 558 -21.29 16.54 5.97
C ARG A 558 -21.62 15.06 5.89
N MET A 559 -21.97 14.53 4.72
CA MET A 559 -22.31 13.13 4.50
C MET A 559 -21.05 12.32 4.14
N PRO A 560 -20.34 11.67 5.09
CA PRO A 560 -19.11 10.95 4.83
C PRO A 560 -19.29 9.76 3.88
N GLU A 561 -20.46 9.13 3.92
CA GLU A 561 -20.79 7.98 3.06
C GLU A 561 -20.87 8.37 1.58
N ALA A 562 -21.34 9.57 1.27
CA ALA A 562 -21.41 10.05 -0.11
C ALA A 562 -20.01 10.29 -0.69
N PHE A 563 -19.13 10.89 0.09
CA PHE A 563 -17.72 11.03 -0.30
C PHE A 563 -17.05 9.67 -0.47
N PHE A 564 -17.25 8.77 0.48
CA PHE A 564 -16.66 7.42 0.42
C PHE A 564 -17.14 6.65 -0.82
N ASN A 565 -18.44 6.60 -1.08
CA ASN A 565 -18.97 5.88 -2.22
C ASN A 565 -18.58 6.53 -3.55
N ARG A 566 -18.49 7.86 -3.62
CA ARG A 566 -17.96 8.55 -4.80
C ARG A 566 -16.49 8.19 -5.04
N ALA A 567 -15.69 8.12 -3.98
CA ALA A 567 -14.31 7.68 -4.07
C ALA A 567 -14.18 6.23 -4.54
N VAL A 568 -15.02 5.30 -4.03
CA VAL A 568 -15.01 3.91 -4.50
C VAL A 568 -15.35 3.83 -5.99
N ALA A 569 -16.34 4.61 -6.46
CA ALA A 569 -16.68 4.70 -7.88
C ALA A 569 -15.49 5.20 -8.71
N ALA A 570 -14.78 6.23 -8.24
CA ALA A 570 -13.58 6.76 -8.89
C ALA A 570 -12.43 5.75 -8.90
N LEU A 571 -12.21 4.98 -7.81
CA LEU A 571 -11.20 3.90 -7.75
C LEU A 571 -11.47 2.77 -8.75
N LEU A 572 -12.74 2.41 -8.94
CA LEU A 572 -13.14 1.39 -9.92
C LEU A 572 -12.97 1.89 -11.36
N GLN A 573 -12.97 3.21 -11.57
CA GLN A 573 -12.66 3.87 -12.84
C GLN A 573 -11.17 4.23 -13.00
N ASN A 574 -10.30 3.78 -12.08
CA ASN A 574 -8.86 4.08 -12.03
C ASN A 574 -8.50 5.57 -11.86
N ASN A 575 -9.43 6.39 -11.35
CA ASN A 575 -9.15 7.80 -11.02
C ASN A 575 -8.71 7.94 -9.56
N ASN A 576 -7.47 7.57 -9.29
CA ASN A 576 -6.93 7.52 -7.92
C ASN A 576 -6.82 8.92 -7.30
N VAL A 577 -6.54 9.97 -8.08
CA VAL A 577 -6.37 11.34 -7.55
C VAL A 577 -7.66 11.87 -6.93
N LYS A 578 -8.78 11.76 -7.67
CA LYS A 578 -10.10 12.18 -7.18
C LYS A 578 -10.54 11.33 -5.99
N ALA A 579 -10.28 10.02 -6.06
CA ALA A 579 -10.63 9.10 -4.99
C ALA A 579 -9.92 9.42 -3.68
N ILE A 580 -8.63 9.74 -3.69
CA ILE A 580 -7.87 10.10 -2.48
C ILE A 580 -8.45 11.35 -1.82
N SER A 581 -8.80 12.38 -2.59
CA SER A 581 -9.41 13.59 -2.05
C SER A 581 -10.74 13.32 -1.35
N ASP A 582 -11.62 12.54 -1.98
CA ASP A 582 -12.91 12.16 -1.40
C ASP A 582 -12.78 11.25 -0.17
N LEU A 583 -11.84 10.28 -0.20
CA LEU A 583 -11.56 9.41 0.96
C LEU A 583 -11.04 10.21 2.15
N SER A 584 -10.18 11.19 1.90
CA SER A 584 -9.70 12.06 2.95
C SER A 584 -10.85 12.82 3.61
N LYS A 585 -11.74 13.39 2.81
CA LYS A 585 -12.91 14.11 3.32
C LYS A 585 -13.85 13.18 4.11
N ALA A 586 -14.09 11.96 3.61
CA ALA A 586 -14.86 10.95 4.35
C ALA A 586 -14.21 10.59 5.70
N GLY A 587 -12.88 10.44 5.73
CA GLY A 587 -12.11 10.18 6.96
C GLY A 587 -12.20 11.32 7.96
N GLU A 588 -12.07 12.58 7.52
CA GLU A 588 -12.25 13.78 8.35
C GLU A 588 -13.63 13.82 9.00
N LEU A 589 -14.66 13.43 8.26
CA LEU A 589 -16.05 13.38 8.74
C LEU A 589 -16.34 12.15 9.64
N GLY A 590 -15.32 11.33 9.98
CA GLY A 590 -15.42 10.25 10.95
C GLY A 590 -15.46 8.84 10.35
N LEU A 591 -15.41 8.69 9.03
CA LEU A 591 -15.39 7.38 8.38
C LEU A 591 -13.94 6.85 8.24
N TYR A 592 -13.34 6.40 9.35
CA TYR A 592 -11.90 6.07 9.44
C TYR A 592 -11.43 4.97 8.48
N ARG A 593 -12.31 4.05 8.02
CA ARG A 593 -11.96 3.04 7.01
C ARG A 593 -11.52 3.66 5.67
N ALA A 594 -11.85 4.92 5.42
CA ALA A 594 -11.40 5.66 4.25
C ALA A 594 -9.87 5.77 4.16
N TYR A 595 -9.19 5.96 5.29
CA TYR A 595 -7.72 6.07 5.34
C TYR A 595 -7.00 4.79 4.89
N SER A 596 -7.61 3.63 5.11
CA SER A 596 -7.06 2.36 4.64
C SER A 596 -7.10 2.24 3.11
N LEU A 597 -8.14 2.81 2.45
CA LEU A 597 -8.23 2.88 0.99
C LEU A 597 -7.26 3.91 0.40
N ILE A 598 -6.99 5.02 1.07
CA ILE A 598 -5.99 6.02 0.65
C ILE A 598 -4.63 5.35 0.46
N LYS A 599 -4.17 4.59 1.46
CA LYS A 599 -2.91 3.86 1.38
C LYS A 599 -2.85 2.88 0.20
N GLN A 600 -3.96 2.20 -0.09
CA GLN A 600 -4.06 1.28 -1.22
C GLN A 600 -4.00 2.02 -2.57
N ALA A 601 -4.71 3.15 -2.68
CA ALA A 601 -4.75 3.98 -3.89
C ALA A 601 -3.37 4.59 -4.22
N GLN A 602 -2.64 5.06 -3.20
CA GLN A 602 -1.30 5.60 -3.35
C GLN A 602 -0.29 4.56 -3.83
N LYS A 603 -0.35 3.32 -3.32
CA LYS A 603 0.52 2.22 -3.77
C LYS A 603 0.32 1.86 -5.24
N GLN A 604 -0.87 2.10 -5.80
CA GLN A 604 -1.16 1.84 -7.21
C GLN A 604 -0.68 2.96 -8.15
N GLN A 605 -0.52 4.18 -7.65
CA GLN A 605 0.09 5.28 -8.42
C GLN A 605 1.61 5.12 -8.56
N THR A 606 2.23 4.28 -7.71
CA THR A 606 3.68 4.08 -7.67
C THR A 606 4.17 2.87 -8.48
N LYS A 607 3.25 2.07 -9.01
CA LYS A 607 3.54 1.00 -9.98
C LYS A 607 3.30 1.50 -11.40
#